data_b8600c1d290f23655e062b2c7a975f0c
#
_entry.id   b8600c1d290f23655e062b2c7a975f0c
#
_cell.length_a   1.000
_cell.length_b   1.000
_cell.length_c   1.000
_cell.angle_alpha   90.00
_cell.angle_beta   90.00
_cell.angle_gamma   90.00
#
_symmetry.space_group_name_H-M   'P 1'
#
loop_
_entity.id
_entity.type
_entity.pdbx_description
1 polymer ?
#
loop_
_entity_poly.entity_id
_entity_poly.type
_entity_poly.pdbx_seq_one_letter_code
_entity_poly.pdbx_strand_id
1 'polypeptide(L)'
;MLLSITLGVTGWAQTPLLKSHWTQDYPYNQMCPRDPVNNNALSAAGCPAIAMGQIINYLRTTQDTRFTDDDDYAHFYAGRDYYIDDDFEELKFPSFPQLNEMLDSVDAVFERGEELDGYLAAAVVFACGTACTQVYTSEGSGTFYVDQAFEAYQRFGFKNCQLFREPDSLMFATLISNLEAGYPAHLAIEDPSGMYGHNVVVDGYRESDGKFHMNFGYGGPHDSWYDIPDPNFFAGLTELEGIIVNIIPDSSPFTVHEVSNQQPLEVYPNPVADVLHVKNLSDEKVEYRILNTLGQEVVSGSTCGTISVEALDKGLYFLQVKGKNYHKTAKIIVE
;
A
#
# COMPACT_ATOMS: atom_id res chain seq x y z
N MET A 1 -44.15 -27.73 0.60
CA MET A 1 -42.69 -27.91 0.52
C MET A 1 -42.12 -26.62 -0.06
N LEU A 2 -41.85 -25.66 0.84
CA LEU A 2 -41.28 -24.36 0.47
C LEU A 2 -39.78 -24.52 0.33
N LEU A 3 -39.30 -24.33 -0.88
CA LEU A 3 -37.86 -24.24 -1.16
C LEU A 3 -37.37 -22.85 -0.74
N SER A 4 -36.69 -22.72 0.39
CA SER A 4 -36.00 -21.49 0.75
C SER A 4 -34.72 -21.44 -0.10
N ILE A 5 -34.71 -20.56 -1.09
CA ILE A 5 -33.50 -20.17 -1.80
C ILE A 5 -32.76 -19.19 -0.89
N THR A 6 -31.76 -19.68 -0.17
CA THR A 6 -30.75 -18.81 0.45
C THR A 6 -29.90 -18.24 -0.68
N LEU A 7 -30.18 -17.00 -1.05
CA LEU A 7 -29.24 -16.18 -1.83
C LEU A 7 -27.99 -16.00 -0.97
N GLY A 8 -26.93 -16.75 -1.31
CA GLY A 8 -25.63 -16.50 -0.75
C GLY A 8 -25.17 -15.12 -1.19
N VAL A 9 -25.10 -14.21 -0.24
CA VAL A 9 -24.33 -12.97 -0.39
C VAL A 9 -22.89 -13.41 -0.56
N THR A 10 -22.39 -13.39 -1.77
CA THR A 10 -20.97 -13.56 -2.04
C THR A 10 -20.29 -12.27 -1.56
N GLY A 11 -19.99 -12.20 -0.27
CA GLY A 11 -19.11 -11.18 0.28
C GLY A 11 -17.76 -11.28 -0.46
N TRP A 12 -17.30 -10.16 -0.95
CA TRP A 12 -15.99 -10.04 -1.59
C TRP A 12 -14.92 -10.16 -0.49
N ALA A 13 -14.54 -11.41 -0.16
CA ALA A 13 -13.31 -11.63 0.55
C ALA A 13 -12.19 -11.37 -0.45
N GLN A 14 -11.58 -10.19 -0.38
CA GLN A 14 -10.37 -9.95 -1.15
C GLN A 14 -9.30 -10.89 -0.64
N THR A 15 -8.77 -11.73 -1.53
CA THR A 15 -7.52 -12.44 -1.26
C THR A 15 -6.41 -11.40 -1.15
N PRO A 16 -5.41 -11.62 -0.26
CA PRO A 16 -4.25 -10.74 -0.17
C PRO A 16 -3.63 -10.47 -1.54
N LEU A 17 -3.22 -9.23 -1.78
CA LEU A 17 -2.62 -8.81 -3.06
C LEU A 17 -1.23 -9.41 -3.23
N LEU A 18 -0.42 -9.38 -2.17
CA LEU A 18 0.94 -9.89 -2.18
C LEU A 18 0.95 -11.42 -2.11
N LYS A 19 1.86 -12.02 -2.88
CA LYS A 19 2.21 -13.44 -2.80
C LYS A 19 3.58 -13.65 -2.16
N SER A 20 4.33 -12.56 -1.99
CA SER A 20 5.66 -12.60 -1.38
C SER A 20 5.55 -12.70 0.15
N HIS A 21 6.46 -13.46 0.75
CA HIS A 21 6.64 -13.58 2.19
C HIS A 21 8.11 -13.33 2.51
N TRP A 22 8.54 -12.07 2.31
CA TRP A 22 9.92 -11.71 2.57
C TRP A 22 10.20 -11.63 4.07
N THR A 23 11.46 -11.70 4.44
CA THR A 23 11.94 -11.61 5.82
C THR A 23 13.14 -10.67 5.91
N GLN A 24 13.49 -10.23 7.11
CA GLN A 24 14.64 -9.35 7.32
C GLN A 24 15.99 -10.08 7.27
N ASP A 25 15.97 -11.42 7.15
CA ASP A 25 17.12 -12.27 7.07
C ASP A 25 17.49 -12.65 5.62
N TYR A 26 18.51 -13.52 5.48
CA TYR A 26 18.92 -14.06 4.18
C TYR A 26 17.74 -14.74 3.45
N PRO A 27 17.57 -14.53 2.13
CA PRO A 27 18.49 -13.84 1.21
C PRO A 27 18.36 -12.30 1.16
N TYR A 28 17.34 -11.72 1.77
CA TYR A 28 16.94 -10.32 1.56
C TYR A 28 17.91 -9.31 2.17
N ASN A 29 18.68 -9.70 3.18
CA ASN A 29 19.69 -8.84 3.79
C ASN A 29 21.12 -9.02 3.22
N GLN A 30 21.32 -9.82 2.17
CA GLN A 30 22.68 -10.14 1.69
C GLN A 30 23.44 -8.95 1.12
N MET A 31 22.73 -7.83 0.81
CA MET A 31 23.30 -6.56 0.37
C MET A 31 23.49 -5.56 1.52
N CYS A 32 23.02 -5.88 2.72
CA CYS A 32 23.14 -4.97 3.86
C CYS A 32 24.58 -4.88 4.38
N PRO A 33 24.99 -3.73 4.95
CA PRO A 33 26.30 -3.56 5.54
C PRO A 33 26.64 -4.63 6.59
N ARG A 34 27.89 -5.00 6.68
CA ARG A 34 28.38 -5.82 7.77
C ARG A 34 28.55 -5.01 9.03
N ASP A 35 28.22 -5.61 10.17
CA ASP A 35 28.35 -5.01 11.48
C ASP A 35 29.72 -5.40 12.11
N PRO A 36 30.73 -4.52 12.06
CA PRO A 36 32.05 -4.84 12.58
C PRO A 36 32.08 -4.93 14.11
N VAL A 37 31.07 -4.38 14.79
CA VAL A 37 30.97 -4.44 16.25
C VAL A 37 30.47 -5.82 16.71
N ASN A 38 29.74 -6.52 15.86
CA ASN A 38 29.22 -7.85 16.12
C ASN A 38 29.83 -8.91 15.16
N ASN A 39 31.14 -9.09 15.21
CA ASN A 39 31.89 -10.12 14.46
C ASN A 39 31.65 -10.09 12.94
N ASN A 40 31.42 -8.93 12.34
CA ASN A 40 31.07 -8.77 10.93
C ASN A 40 29.81 -9.56 10.51
N ALA A 41 28.85 -9.73 11.40
CA ALA A 41 27.55 -10.29 11.06
C ALA A 41 26.86 -9.41 10.01
N LEU A 42 26.00 -9.99 9.18
CA LEU A 42 25.15 -9.19 8.31
C LEU A 42 24.15 -8.38 9.16
N SER A 43 23.98 -7.11 8.81
CA SER A 43 22.88 -6.34 9.37
C SER A 43 21.53 -6.92 8.93
N ALA A 44 20.50 -6.77 9.76
CA ALA A 44 19.13 -7.08 9.34
C ALA A 44 18.72 -6.16 8.18
N ALA A 45 17.81 -6.63 7.34
CA ALA A 45 17.32 -5.83 6.21
C ALA A 45 16.54 -4.60 6.63
N GLY A 46 15.88 -4.66 7.81
CA GLY A 46 15.01 -3.60 8.32
C GLY A 46 13.56 -3.70 7.84
N CYS A 47 12.63 -3.58 8.78
CA CYS A 47 11.21 -3.73 8.45
C CYS A 47 10.68 -2.71 7.43
N PRO A 48 11.08 -1.40 7.43
CA PRO A 48 10.63 -0.47 6.41
C PRO A 48 11.13 -0.85 5.02
N ALA A 49 12.39 -1.30 4.89
CA ALA A 49 12.95 -1.75 3.64
C ALA A 49 12.26 -3.02 3.10
N ILE A 50 11.90 -3.96 3.97
CA ILE A 50 11.15 -5.17 3.60
C ILE A 50 9.73 -4.82 3.15
N ALA A 51 9.01 -3.99 3.92
CA ALA A 51 7.66 -3.58 3.56
C ALA A 51 7.63 -2.84 2.21
N MET A 52 8.52 -1.85 2.04
CA MET A 52 8.64 -1.09 0.79
C MET A 52 9.08 -1.99 -0.37
N GLY A 53 10.09 -2.85 -0.16
CA GLY A 53 10.59 -3.77 -1.18
C GLY A 53 9.52 -4.75 -1.69
N GLN A 54 8.68 -5.29 -0.80
CA GLN A 54 7.57 -6.15 -1.19
C GLN A 54 6.52 -5.39 -2.02
N ILE A 55 6.23 -4.12 -1.69
CA ILE A 55 5.32 -3.26 -2.47
C ILE A 55 5.91 -2.98 -3.85
N ILE A 56 7.18 -2.62 -3.96
CA ILE A 56 7.88 -2.40 -5.24
C ILE A 56 7.89 -3.67 -6.09
N ASN A 57 8.20 -4.82 -5.49
CA ASN A 57 8.15 -6.11 -6.18
C ASN A 57 6.75 -6.44 -6.68
N TYR A 58 5.71 -6.15 -5.90
CA TYR A 58 4.31 -6.35 -6.31
C TYR A 58 3.91 -5.40 -7.46
N LEU A 59 4.29 -4.13 -7.38
CA LEU A 59 4.02 -3.11 -8.40
C LEU A 59 4.90 -3.28 -9.65
N ARG A 60 5.96 -4.11 -9.57
CA ARG A 60 6.88 -4.46 -10.65
C ARG A 60 7.52 -3.24 -11.32
N THR A 61 7.98 -2.29 -10.50
CA THR A 61 8.65 -1.09 -10.99
C THR A 61 9.55 -0.47 -9.94
N THR A 62 10.75 -0.07 -10.31
CA THR A 62 11.62 0.79 -9.49
C THR A 62 11.39 2.27 -9.80
N GLN A 63 10.47 2.60 -10.72
CA GLN A 63 10.25 3.96 -11.22
C GLN A 63 11.54 4.60 -11.74
N ASP A 64 12.40 3.81 -12.38
CA ASP A 64 13.73 4.24 -12.87
C ASP A 64 14.60 4.89 -11.77
N THR A 65 14.36 4.55 -10.50
CA THR A 65 15.14 5.09 -9.38
C THR A 65 16.58 4.64 -9.46
N ARG A 66 17.50 5.60 -9.39
CA ARG A 66 18.96 5.38 -9.34
C ARG A 66 19.56 6.27 -8.26
N PHE A 67 20.63 5.81 -7.66
CA PHE A 67 21.34 6.46 -6.55
C PHE A 67 22.60 7.15 -7.05
N THR A 68 22.91 8.29 -6.45
CA THR A 68 24.07 9.13 -6.76
C THR A 68 24.68 9.62 -5.44
N ASP A 69 25.83 10.28 -5.49
CA ASP A 69 26.47 10.88 -4.33
C ASP A 69 25.57 11.87 -3.55
N ASP A 70 24.48 12.36 -4.16
CA ASP A 70 23.49 13.19 -3.47
C ASP A 70 22.59 12.37 -2.51
N ASP A 71 22.60 11.04 -2.62
CA ASP A 71 21.87 10.12 -1.76
C ASP A 71 22.72 9.58 -0.61
N ASP A 72 23.99 10.00 -0.50
CA ASP A 72 24.88 9.61 0.58
C ASP A 72 24.32 10.05 1.93
N TYR A 73 24.42 9.16 2.89
CA TYR A 73 24.09 9.49 4.27
C TYR A 73 24.96 8.72 5.25
N ALA A 74 25.01 9.23 6.47
CA ALA A 74 25.67 8.52 7.57
C ALA A 74 24.68 8.25 8.71
N HIS A 75 24.86 7.14 9.39
CA HIS A 75 24.17 6.86 10.63
C HIS A 75 25.15 6.44 11.72
N PHE A 76 24.79 6.74 12.97
CA PHE A 76 25.63 6.40 14.12
C PHE A 76 25.11 5.14 14.81
N TYR A 77 25.98 4.14 15.00
CA TYR A 77 25.68 2.94 15.75
C TYR A 77 26.91 2.41 16.48
N ALA A 78 26.72 1.96 17.71
CA ALA A 78 27.76 1.31 18.53
C ALA A 78 29.10 2.06 18.60
N GLY A 79 29.04 3.39 18.65
CA GLY A 79 30.20 4.25 18.86
C GLY A 79 30.96 4.66 17.59
N ARG A 80 30.43 4.38 16.41
CA ARG A 80 31.01 4.81 15.13
C ARG A 80 29.95 5.29 14.15
N ASP A 81 30.38 6.11 13.19
CA ASP A 81 29.58 6.45 12.01
C ASP A 81 29.76 5.37 10.93
N TYR A 82 28.68 5.11 10.21
CA TYR A 82 28.58 4.26 9.03
C TYR A 82 28.20 5.15 7.85
N TYR A 83 29.04 5.23 6.83
CA TYR A 83 28.82 6.04 5.65
C TYR A 83 28.31 5.17 4.50
N ILE A 84 27.06 5.35 4.13
CA ILE A 84 26.41 4.74 2.99
C ILE A 84 26.46 5.78 1.85
N ASP A 85 27.27 5.64 0.91
CA ASP A 85 27.94 4.77 -0.01
C ASP A 85 29.44 4.51 0.34
N ASP A 86 30.14 5.47 0.99
CA ASP A 86 31.60 5.50 1.14
C ASP A 86 32.22 4.24 1.77
N ASP A 87 31.56 3.64 2.76
CA ASP A 87 32.11 2.48 3.50
C ASP A 87 31.86 1.13 2.78
N PHE A 88 31.48 1.12 1.50
CA PHE A 88 31.07 -0.11 0.79
C PHE A 88 32.13 -1.21 0.76
N GLU A 89 33.40 -0.86 0.61
CA GLU A 89 34.48 -1.84 0.62
C GLU A 89 34.74 -2.42 2.02
N GLU A 90 34.69 -1.58 3.06
CA GLU A 90 34.92 -2.00 4.45
C GLU A 90 33.73 -2.85 4.95
N LEU A 91 32.52 -2.37 4.76
CA LEU A 91 31.31 -3.00 5.31
C LEU A 91 30.63 -4.00 4.36
N LYS A 92 31.21 -4.21 3.14
CA LYS A 92 30.81 -5.26 2.19
C LYS A 92 29.37 -5.16 1.68
N PHE A 93 28.91 -3.98 1.38
CA PHE A 93 27.66 -3.72 0.67
C PHE A 93 27.97 -3.16 -0.74
N PRO A 94 27.01 -3.13 -1.68
CA PRO A 94 27.25 -2.58 -3.02
C PRO A 94 27.37 -1.04 -2.97
N SER A 95 28.35 -0.48 -3.70
CA SER A 95 28.38 0.96 -3.96
C SER A 95 27.15 1.37 -4.81
N PHE A 96 26.81 2.66 -4.85
CA PHE A 96 25.67 3.12 -5.63
C PHE A 96 25.77 2.81 -7.14
N PRO A 97 26.94 2.93 -7.81
CA PRO A 97 27.07 2.43 -9.17
C PRO A 97 26.74 0.93 -9.33
N GLN A 98 27.19 0.09 -8.39
CA GLN A 98 26.91 -1.34 -8.40
C GLN A 98 25.42 -1.63 -8.12
N LEU A 99 24.81 -0.89 -7.17
CA LEU A 99 23.40 -0.98 -6.87
C LEU A 99 22.55 -0.62 -8.10
N ASN A 100 22.93 0.44 -8.82
CA ASN A 100 22.22 0.88 -10.03
C ASN A 100 22.27 -0.18 -11.14
N GLU A 101 23.41 -0.87 -11.35
CA GLU A 101 23.48 -2.00 -12.31
C GLU A 101 22.54 -3.16 -11.91
N MET A 102 22.38 -3.40 -10.60
CA MET A 102 21.45 -4.41 -10.11
C MET A 102 20.00 -3.96 -10.32
N LEU A 103 19.69 -2.68 -10.10
CA LEU A 103 18.35 -2.11 -10.36
C LEU A 103 18.00 -2.12 -11.85
N ASP A 104 18.96 -1.91 -12.76
CA ASP A 104 18.77 -2.13 -14.21
C ASP A 104 18.36 -3.59 -14.48
N SER A 105 18.99 -4.53 -13.79
CA SER A 105 18.64 -5.96 -13.91
C SER A 105 17.27 -6.28 -13.32
N VAL A 106 16.89 -5.63 -12.21
CA VAL A 106 15.54 -5.73 -11.61
C VAL A 106 14.48 -5.26 -12.60
N ASP A 107 14.66 -4.07 -13.19
CA ASP A 107 13.72 -3.51 -14.16
C ASP A 107 13.59 -4.43 -15.39
N ALA A 108 14.69 -4.98 -15.90
CA ALA A 108 14.66 -5.94 -16.98
C ALA A 108 13.91 -7.25 -16.63
N VAL A 109 13.98 -7.73 -15.37
CA VAL A 109 13.20 -8.88 -14.90
C VAL A 109 11.71 -8.51 -14.82
N PHE A 110 11.39 -7.31 -14.34
CA PHE A 110 10.03 -6.81 -14.26
C PHE A 110 9.39 -6.67 -15.67
N GLU A 111 10.11 -6.12 -16.63
CA GLU A 111 9.67 -6.00 -18.04
C GLU A 111 9.36 -7.35 -18.69
N ARG A 112 10.12 -8.40 -18.35
CA ARG A 112 9.87 -9.77 -18.85
C ARG A 112 8.73 -10.49 -18.14
N GLY A 113 8.15 -9.89 -17.08
CA GLY A 113 7.12 -10.52 -16.28
C GLY A 113 7.62 -11.68 -15.39
N GLU A 114 8.95 -11.77 -15.15
CA GLU A 114 9.61 -12.80 -14.37
C GLU A 114 9.70 -12.42 -12.89
N GLU A 115 9.78 -13.41 -11.99
CA GLU A 115 9.97 -13.17 -10.57
C GLU A 115 11.45 -12.85 -10.26
N LEU A 116 11.66 -11.99 -9.26
CA LEU A 116 13.02 -11.71 -8.76
C LEU A 116 13.58 -12.94 -8.06
N ASP A 117 14.83 -13.27 -8.32
CA ASP A 117 15.58 -14.16 -7.45
C ASP A 117 15.97 -13.47 -6.13
N GLY A 118 16.49 -14.24 -5.18
CA GLY A 118 16.86 -13.69 -3.88
C GLY A 118 17.98 -12.64 -3.93
N TYR A 119 18.80 -12.64 -4.98
CA TYR A 119 19.88 -11.67 -5.15
C TYR A 119 19.32 -10.31 -5.58
N LEU A 120 18.48 -10.29 -6.61
CA LEU A 120 17.85 -9.06 -7.09
C LEU A 120 16.80 -8.53 -6.09
N ALA A 121 16.10 -9.42 -5.37
CA ALA A 121 15.22 -9.02 -4.29
C ALA A 121 15.99 -8.28 -3.16
N ALA A 122 17.20 -8.76 -2.81
CA ALA A 122 18.04 -8.07 -1.83
C ALA A 122 18.56 -6.71 -2.34
N ALA A 123 18.80 -6.56 -3.64
CA ALA A 123 19.15 -5.26 -4.23
C ALA A 123 17.99 -4.26 -4.08
N VAL A 124 16.74 -4.69 -4.35
CA VAL A 124 15.55 -3.87 -4.11
C VAL A 124 15.43 -3.48 -2.64
N VAL A 125 15.61 -4.44 -1.72
CA VAL A 125 15.54 -4.19 -0.28
C VAL A 125 16.62 -3.20 0.17
N PHE A 126 17.86 -3.36 -0.30
CA PHE A 126 18.94 -2.43 0.05
C PHE A 126 18.67 -1.03 -0.52
N ALA A 127 18.16 -0.91 -1.74
CA ALA A 127 17.75 0.35 -2.34
C ALA A 127 16.64 1.04 -1.51
N CYS A 128 15.64 0.28 -1.06
CA CYS A 128 14.58 0.80 -0.17
C CYS A 128 15.14 1.28 1.17
N GLY A 129 16.02 0.51 1.79
CA GLY A 129 16.66 0.88 3.06
C GLY A 129 17.54 2.13 2.94
N THR A 130 18.26 2.26 1.83
CA THR A 130 19.05 3.45 1.50
C THR A 130 18.14 4.67 1.33
N ALA A 131 17.07 4.55 0.55
CA ALA A 131 16.10 5.64 0.37
C ALA A 131 15.40 6.04 1.68
N CYS A 132 15.17 5.10 2.59
CA CYS A 132 14.68 5.36 3.94
C CYS A 132 15.73 5.98 4.88
N THR A 133 16.98 6.14 4.45
CA THR A 133 18.10 6.56 5.32
C THR A 133 18.13 5.78 6.64
N GLN A 134 17.91 4.46 6.56
CA GLN A 134 17.76 3.63 7.75
C GLN A 134 19.08 3.39 8.49
N VAL A 135 18.98 3.11 9.79
CA VAL A 135 20.10 2.62 10.60
C VAL A 135 20.27 1.13 10.36
N TYR A 136 21.46 0.70 9.97
CA TYR A 136 21.81 -0.69 9.79
C TYR A 136 22.52 -1.24 11.03
N THR A 137 21.99 -2.32 11.59
CA THR A 137 22.62 -3.08 12.69
C THR A 137 22.33 -4.57 12.55
N SER A 138 23.20 -5.41 13.11
CA SER A 138 22.98 -6.86 13.14
C SER A 138 21.92 -7.31 14.16
N GLU A 139 21.53 -6.43 15.09
CA GLU A 139 20.52 -6.70 16.11
C GLU A 139 19.10 -6.27 15.64
N GLY A 140 19.03 -5.38 14.65
CA GLY A 140 17.79 -4.88 14.08
C GLY A 140 18.01 -3.56 13.37
N SER A 141 17.71 -3.49 12.09
CA SER A 141 17.78 -2.28 11.27
C SER A 141 16.43 -1.62 11.13
N GLY A 142 16.38 -0.31 10.90
CA GLY A 142 15.12 0.40 10.72
C GLY A 142 15.27 1.91 10.67
N THR A 143 14.13 2.58 10.71
CA THR A 143 13.99 4.04 10.72
C THR A 143 13.53 4.52 12.09
N PHE A 144 13.64 5.82 12.34
CA PHE A 144 13.15 6.44 13.57
C PHE A 144 11.66 6.79 13.47
N TYR A 145 11.20 7.13 12.26
CA TYR A 145 9.84 7.59 12.00
C TYR A 145 9.34 7.09 10.63
N VAL A 146 8.04 6.95 10.51
CA VAL A 146 7.36 6.59 9.25
C VAL A 146 7.60 7.62 8.13
N ASP A 147 7.96 8.87 8.48
CA ASP A 147 8.31 9.92 7.51
C ASP A 147 9.45 9.49 6.59
N GLN A 148 10.44 8.78 7.10
CA GLN A 148 11.57 8.31 6.31
C GLN A 148 11.10 7.33 5.22
N ALA A 149 10.16 6.45 5.52
CA ALA A 149 9.56 5.59 4.51
C ALA A 149 8.68 6.39 3.52
N PHE A 150 7.95 7.39 4.00
CA PHE A 150 7.15 8.27 3.15
C PHE A 150 8.02 9.05 2.16
N GLU A 151 9.11 9.67 2.62
CA GLU A 151 10.10 10.35 1.79
C GLU A 151 10.77 9.39 0.81
N ALA A 152 11.06 8.15 1.23
CA ALA A 152 11.60 7.11 0.36
C ALA A 152 10.66 6.77 -0.81
N TYR A 153 9.35 6.65 -0.58
CA TYR A 153 8.40 6.49 -1.68
C TYR A 153 8.41 7.67 -2.65
N GLN A 154 8.50 8.91 -2.14
CA GLN A 154 8.63 10.09 -2.99
C GLN A 154 9.95 10.07 -3.78
N ARG A 155 11.04 9.64 -3.16
CA ARG A 155 12.35 9.44 -3.80
C ARG A 155 12.28 8.38 -4.91
N PHE A 156 11.47 7.34 -4.73
CA PHE A 156 11.17 6.34 -5.75
C PHE A 156 10.14 6.81 -6.80
N GLY A 157 9.78 8.08 -6.83
CA GLY A 157 8.89 8.65 -7.86
C GLY A 157 7.39 8.45 -7.61
N PHE A 158 6.97 7.90 -6.46
CA PHE A 158 5.56 7.77 -6.08
C PHE A 158 5.02 9.11 -5.55
N LYS A 159 4.89 10.11 -6.45
CA LYS A 159 4.60 11.51 -6.09
C LYS A 159 3.24 11.75 -5.47
N ASN A 160 2.29 10.85 -5.70
CA ASN A 160 0.92 10.96 -5.21
C ASN A 160 0.70 10.26 -3.86
N CYS A 161 1.71 9.61 -3.29
CA CYS A 161 1.57 8.96 -1.99
C CYS A 161 1.20 9.96 -0.91
N GLN A 162 0.42 9.51 0.09
CA GLN A 162 -0.09 10.31 1.19
C GLN A 162 0.18 9.59 2.51
N LEU A 163 0.57 10.35 3.52
CA LEU A 163 0.78 9.84 4.87
C LEU A 163 -0.37 10.31 5.78
N PHE A 164 -1.08 9.36 6.38
CA PHE A 164 -2.06 9.60 7.44
C PHE A 164 -1.48 9.14 8.78
N ARG A 165 -1.72 9.93 9.83
CA ARG A 165 -1.27 9.64 11.19
C ARG A 165 -2.42 9.33 12.15
N GLU A 166 -3.63 9.69 11.76
CA GLU A 166 -4.83 9.47 12.56
C GLU A 166 -5.76 8.49 11.85
N PRO A 167 -6.33 7.51 12.55
CA PRO A 167 -7.24 6.54 11.99
C PRO A 167 -8.65 7.13 11.81
N ASP A 168 -8.75 8.14 10.96
CA ASP A 168 -10.02 8.81 10.64
C ASP A 168 -10.75 8.19 9.44
N SER A 169 -11.96 8.66 9.17
CA SER A 169 -12.80 8.16 8.08
C SER A 169 -12.18 8.37 6.69
N LEU A 170 -11.39 9.43 6.50
CA LEU A 170 -10.73 9.71 5.22
C LEU A 170 -9.59 8.71 4.98
N MET A 171 -8.79 8.43 6.02
CA MET A 171 -7.76 7.40 5.96
C MET A 171 -8.33 6.04 5.56
N PHE A 172 -9.39 5.58 6.26
CA PHE A 172 -10.01 4.28 5.95
C PHE A 172 -10.65 4.25 4.56
N ALA A 173 -11.35 5.30 4.15
CA ALA A 173 -11.93 5.37 2.81
C ALA A 173 -10.84 5.32 1.72
N THR A 174 -9.73 6.01 1.91
CA THR A 174 -8.61 6.01 0.98
C THR A 174 -7.92 4.65 0.94
N LEU A 175 -7.65 4.05 2.11
CA LEU A 175 -7.04 2.73 2.22
C LEU A 175 -7.89 1.65 1.51
N ILE A 176 -9.18 1.59 1.81
CA ILE A 176 -10.10 0.63 1.18
C ILE A 176 -10.12 0.83 -0.34
N SER A 177 -10.25 2.07 -0.79
CA SER A 177 -10.23 2.39 -2.23
C SER A 177 -8.93 1.95 -2.91
N ASN A 178 -7.77 2.12 -2.25
CA ASN A 178 -6.49 1.65 -2.77
C ASN A 178 -6.47 0.11 -2.89
N LEU A 179 -6.85 -0.60 -1.84
CA LEU A 179 -6.85 -2.05 -1.82
C LEU A 179 -7.82 -2.64 -2.86
N GLU A 180 -9.01 -2.04 -3.03
CA GLU A 180 -9.97 -2.39 -4.08
C GLU A 180 -9.42 -2.14 -5.50
N ALA A 181 -8.59 -1.11 -5.66
CA ALA A 181 -7.91 -0.79 -6.91
C ALA A 181 -6.64 -1.64 -7.15
N GLY A 182 -6.25 -2.49 -6.19
CA GLY A 182 -5.07 -3.35 -6.31
C GLY A 182 -3.77 -2.68 -5.85
N TYR A 183 -3.84 -1.62 -5.05
CA TYR A 183 -2.66 -0.94 -4.51
C TYR A 183 -2.52 -1.21 -3.01
N PRO A 184 -1.45 -1.90 -2.58
CA PRO A 184 -1.15 -2.10 -1.17
C PRO A 184 -0.73 -0.79 -0.50
N ALA A 185 -0.79 -0.77 0.84
CA ALA A 185 -0.36 0.35 1.66
C ALA A 185 0.78 -0.06 2.61
N HIS A 186 1.58 0.91 3.05
CA HIS A 186 2.66 0.71 4.02
C HIS A 186 2.19 1.26 5.36
N LEU A 187 2.09 0.42 6.36
CA LEU A 187 1.64 0.76 7.71
C LEU A 187 2.81 0.69 8.70
N ALA A 188 3.01 1.73 9.47
CA ALA A 188 3.90 1.76 10.62
C ALA A 188 3.07 1.71 11.91
N ILE A 189 3.39 0.77 12.78
CA ILE A 189 2.78 0.54 14.08
C ILE A 189 3.85 0.65 15.16
N GLU A 190 3.46 1.10 16.36
CA GLU A 190 4.37 1.29 17.47
C GLU A 190 3.76 0.83 18.81
N ASP A 191 4.60 0.69 19.81
CA ASP A 191 4.15 0.47 21.19
C ASP A 191 3.65 1.79 21.81
N PRO A 192 2.85 1.75 22.87
CA PRO A 192 2.32 2.99 23.49
C PRO A 192 3.38 3.97 24.02
N SER A 193 4.64 3.57 24.09
CA SER A 193 5.74 4.45 24.47
C SER A 193 6.40 5.15 23.26
N GLY A 194 6.13 4.68 22.04
CA GLY A 194 6.79 5.13 20.81
C GLY A 194 8.28 4.73 20.73
N MET A 195 8.71 3.76 21.56
CA MET A 195 10.13 3.33 21.57
C MET A 195 10.41 2.15 20.63
N TYR A 196 9.40 1.34 20.37
CA TYR A 196 9.50 0.17 19.52
C TYR A 196 8.42 0.24 18.44
N GLY A 197 8.82 0.10 17.20
CA GLY A 197 7.93 0.14 16.05
C GLY A 197 8.17 -1.01 15.08
N HIS A 198 7.23 -1.18 14.16
CA HIS A 198 7.33 -2.14 13.07
C HIS A 198 6.61 -1.63 11.84
N ASN A 199 7.16 -1.96 10.67
CA ASN A 199 6.58 -1.60 9.39
C ASN A 199 6.05 -2.86 8.70
N VAL A 200 4.80 -2.81 8.22
CA VAL A 200 4.09 -3.92 7.60
C VAL A 200 3.43 -3.48 6.30
N VAL A 201 3.07 -4.43 5.46
CA VAL A 201 2.26 -4.15 4.26
C VAL A 201 0.80 -4.46 4.57
N VAL A 202 -0.10 -3.52 4.28
CA VAL A 202 -1.55 -3.77 4.25
C VAL A 202 -1.92 -4.08 2.81
N ASP A 203 -2.39 -5.28 2.54
CA ASP A 203 -2.58 -5.81 1.20
C ASP A 203 -3.92 -6.52 0.97
N GLY A 204 -4.88 -6.34 1.86
CA GLY A 204 -6.23 -6.85 1.68
C GLY A 204 -7.24 -6.21 2.62
N TYR A 205 -8.50 -6.16 2.19
CA TYR A 205 -9.63 -5.74 2.99
C TYR A 205 -10.74 -6.77 2.92
N ARG A 206 -11.34 -7.10 4.06
CA ARG A 206 -12.44 -8.06 4.14
C ARG A 206 -13.69 -7.37 4.68
N GLU A 207 -14.62 -7.08 3.76
CA GLU A 207 -15.84 -6.33 4.07
C GLU A 207 -16.74 -7.01 5.12
N SER A 208 -16.74 -8.36 5.17
CA SER A 208 -17.62 -9.12 6.06
C SER A 208 -17.41 -8.86 7.55
N ASP A 209 -16.21 -8.45 7.96
CA ASP A 209 -15.85 -8.15 9.35
C ASP A 209 -14.99 -6.87 9.48
N GLY A 210 -14.76 -6.15 8.39
CA GLY A 210 -14.05 -4.88 8.37
C GLY A 210 -12.53 -4.97 8.58
N LYS A 211 -11.96 -6.17 8.48
CA LYS A 211 -10.53 -6.39 8.78
C LYS A 211 -9.64 -6.21 7.55
N PHE A 212 -8.40 -5.84 7.84
CA PHE A 212 -7.33 -5.67 6.85
C PHE A 212 -6.32 -6.81 6.95
N HIS A 213 -5.92 -7.36 5.79
CA HIS A 213 -4.83 -8.32 5.76
C HIS A 213 -3.49 -7.57 5.83
N MET A 214 -2.58 -8.09 6.67
CA MET A 214 -1.26 -7.54 6.87
C MET A 214 -0.18 -8.60 6.66
N ASN A 215 0.87 -8.23 5.94
CA ASN A 215 2.10 -8.99 5.78
C ASN A 215 3.18 -8.34 6.66
N PHE A 216 3.63 -9.09 7.65
CA PHE A 216 4.55 -8.60 8.70
C PHE A 216 6.03 -8.62 8.31
N GLY A 217 6.38 -9.16 7.15
CA GLY A 217 7.78 -9.21 6.72
C GLY A 217 8.65 -10.19 7.52
N TYR A 218 8.04 -11.25 8.07
CA TYR A 218 8.72 -12.32 8.82
C TYR A 218 8.63 -13.69 8.12
N GLY A 219 8.49 -13.70 6.80
CA GLY A 219 8.43 -14.96 6.04
C GLY A 219 7.08 -15.69 6.17
N GLY A 220 6.01 -14.98 6.48
CA GLY A 220 4.64 -15.49 6.64
C GLY A 220 4.11 -15.59 8.06
N PRO A 221 4.91 -15.91 9.11
CA PRO A 221 4.43 -15.82 10.49
C PRO A 221 3.82 -14.45 10.80
N HIS A 222 2.66 -14.46 11.48
CA HIS A 222 1.84 -13.29 11.81
C HIS A 222 1.06 -12.66 10.65
N ASP A 223 1.27 -13.07 9.38
CA ASP A 223 0.43 -12.60 8.28
C ASP A 223 -1.01 -13.06 8.53
N SER A 224 -1.92 -12.11 8.69
CA SER A 224 -3.32 -12.38 9.03
C SER A 224 -4.21 -11.14 8.88
N TRP A 225 -5.44 -11.25 9.36
CA TRP A 225 -6.47 -10.22 9.31
C TRP A 225 -6.61 -9.51 10.65
N TYR A 226 -6.43 -8.19 10.66
CA TYR A 226 -6.40 -7.33 11.85
C TYR A 226 -7.33 -6.13 11.70
N ASP A 227 -7.67 -5.51 12.82
CA ASP A 227 -8.20 -4.15 12.87
C ASP A 227 -7.05 -3.13 12.73
N ILE A 228 -7.34 -1.86 12.48
CA ILE A 228 -6.36 -0.76 12.48
C ILE A 228 -6.90 0.39 13.34
N PRO A 229 -6.29 0.71 14.51
CA PRO A 229 -5.28 -0.09 15.21
C PRO A 229 -5.87 -1.37 15.81
N ASP A 230 -5.07 -2.37 16.13
CA ASP A 230 -5.52 -3.60 16.77
C ASP A 230 -4.86 -3.73 18.16
N PRO A 231 -5.66 -3.83 19.26
CA PRO A 231 -5.11 -3.97 20.61
C PRO A 231 -4.37 -5.30 20.84
N ASN A 232 -4.45 -6.23 19.89
CA ASN A 232 -3.81 -7.54 19.96
C ASN A 232 -2.66 -7.69 18.95
N PHE A 233 -2.17 -6.60 18.39
CA PHE A 233 -1.00 -6.67 17.52
C PHE A 233 0.19 -7.33 18.21
N PHE A 234 0.98 -8.03 17.39
CA PHE A 234 2.20 -8.69 17.81
C PHE A 234 3.11 -7.75 18.60
N ALA A 235 3.74 -8.30 19.66
CA ALA A 235 4.69 -7.60 20.52
C ALA A 235 4.17 -6.33 21.22
N GLY A 236 2.86 -6.10 21.29
CA GLY A 236 2.28 -4.93 21.96
C GLY A 236 2.37 -3.63 21.15
N LEU A 237 2.57 -3.72 19.84
CA LEU A 237 2.63 -2.58 18.90
C LEU A 237 1.22 -2.11 18.54
N THR A 238 0.48 -1.57 19.49
CA THR A 238 -0.97 -1.34 19.43
C THR A 238 -1.37 0.03 18.90
N GLU A 239 -0.40 0.90 18.67
CA GLU A 239 -0.64 2.28 18.23
C GLU A 239 -0.31 2.45 16.74
N LEU A 240 -1.03 3.36 16.09
CA LEU A 240 -0.75 3.77 14.71
C LEU A 240 0.31 4.87 14.73
N GLU A 241 1.50 4.61 14.22
CA GLU A 241 2.46 5.68 13.92
C GLU A 241 2.07 6.41 12.63
N GLY A 242 1.67 5.68 11.60
CA GLY A 242 1.17 6.24 10.36
C GLY A 242 0.97 5.19 9.26
N ILE A 243 0.20 5.56 8.26
CA ILE A 243 -0.03 4.74 7.06
C ILE A 243 0.21 5.53 5.78
N ILE A 244 0.97 4.96 4.87
CA ILE A 244 1.26 5.52 3.56
C ILE A 244 0.37 4.81 2.54
N VAL A 245 -0.47 5.58 1.86
CA VAL A 245 -1.41 5.15 0.84
C VAL A 245 -1.13 5.84 -0.50
N ASN A 246 -1.87 5.52 -1.55
CA ASN A 246 -1.67 6.06 -2.90
C ASN A 246 -0.24 5.82 -3.42
N ILE A 247 0.33 4.68 -3.10
CA ILE A 247 1.60 4.22 -3.65
C ILE A 247 1.32 3.69 -5.07
N ILE A 248 1.12 4.63 -5.99
CA ILE A 248 0.68 4.37 -7.36
C ILE A 248 1.79 4.82 -8.30
N PRO A 249 2.33 3.94 -9.17
CA PRO A 249 3.35 4.31 -10.13
C PRO A 249 2.89 5.39 -11.11
N ASP A 250 3.73 6.39 -11.39
CA ASP A 250 3.41 7.47 -12.35
C ASP A 250 3.19 6.95 -13.79
N SER A 251 3.85 5.85 -14.14
CA SER A 251 3.73 5.15 -15.44
C SER A 251 3.13 3.77 -15.25
N SER A 252 2.08 3.64 -14.41
CA SER A 252 1.40 2.37 -14.28
C SER A 252 0.90 1.92 -15.67
N PRO A 253 1.37 0.75 -16.23
CA PRO A 253 0.68 0.09 -17.34
C PRO A 253 -0.70 -0.43 -16.89
N PHE A 254 -0.96 -0.55 -15.59
CA PHE A 254 -2.27 -0.32 -15.02
C PHE A 254 -2.48 1.21 -14.99
N THR A 255 -2.59 1.82 -16.16
CA THR A 255 -3.62 2.81 -16.26
C THR A 255 -4.78 2.17 -15.50
N VAL A 256 -5.19 2.70 -14.33
CA VAL A 256 -6.58 3.05 -14.30
C VAL A 256 -6.82 3.48 -15.74
N HIS A 257 -7.45 2.63 -16.52
CA HIS A 257 -8.20 3.16 -17.58
C HIS A 257 -9.07 4.20 -16.84
N GLU A 258 -8.56 5.43 -16.73
CA GLU A 258 -9.38 6.45 -17.28
C GLU A 258 -9.72 5.82 -18.59
N VAL A 259 -10.90 5.27 -18.61
CA VAL A 259 -11.60 5.02 -19.83
C VAL A 259 -11.72 6.44 -20.37
N SER A 260 -10.60 6.91 -20.92
CA SER A 260 -10.43 8.25 -21.49
C SER A 260 -11.26 8.39 -22.77
N ASN A 261 -12.24 7.50 -22.90
CA ASN A 261 -13.38 7.54 -23.81
C ASN A 261 -14.71 7.22 -23.12
N GLN A 262 -14.77 7.03 -21.80
CA GLN A 262 -16.05 7.02 -21.11
C GLN A 262 -16.23 8.36 -20.42
N GLN A 263 -17.18 9.14 -20.93
CA GLN A 263 -17.62 10.37 -20.29
C GLN A 263 -17.83 10.15 -18.80
N PRO A 264 -17.47 11.11 -17.92
CA PRO A 264 -17.71 10.99 -16.48
C PRO A 264 -19.19 10.62 -16.22
N LEU A 265 -19.44 9.94 -15.11
CA LEU A 265 -20.82 9.67 -14.69
C LEU A 265 -21.50 11.02 -14.44
N GLU A 266 -22.34 11.43 -15.37
CA GLU A 266 -23.14 12.64 -15.21
C GLU A 266 -24.42 12.34 -14.45
N VAL A 267 -24.61 13.03 -13.34
CA VAL A 267 -25.80 12.90 -12.50
C VAL A 267 -26.51 14.23 -12.37
N TYR A 268 -27.84 14.22 -12.51
CA TYR A 268 -28.67 15.43 -12.43
C TYR A 268 -30.11 15.14 -11.99
N PRO A 269 -30.78 16.11 -11.34
CA PRO A 269 -30.19 17.31 -10.78
C PRO A 269 -29.17 16.98 -9.66
N ASN A 270 -28.23 17.84 -9.42
CA ASN A 270 -27.32 17.75 -8.28
C ASN A 270 -27.03 19.19 -7.80
N PRO A 271 -27.60 19.67 -6.70
CA PRO A 271 -28.36 18.93 -5.68
C PRO A 271 -29.68 18.29 -6.18
N VAL A 272 -30.13 17.21 -5.50
CA VAL A 272 -31.30 16.39 -5.82
C VAL A 272 -32.24 16.29 -4.63
N ALA A 273 -33.57 16.39 -4.90
CA ALA A 273 -34.59 16.20 -3.87
C ALA A 273 -35.13 14.76 -3.85
N ASP A 274 -35.64 14.26 -4.97
CA ASP A 274 -36.40 13.01 -5.01
C ASP A 274 -35.78 11.97 -5.95
N VAL A 275 -35.46 12.38 -7.19
CA VAL A 275 -35.02 11.46 -8.26
C VAL A 275 -33.75 11.97 -8.93
N LEU A 276 -32.70 11.16 -8.89
CA LEU A 276 -31.44 11.36 -9.56
C LEU A 276 -31.47 10.68 -10.93
N HIS A 277 -31.12 11.40 -11.97
CA HIS A 277 -30.88 10.84 -13.29
C HIS A 277 -29.38 10.60 -13.50
N VAL A 278 -29.06 9.47 -14.11
CA VAL A 278 -27.70 9.06 -14.41
C VAL A 278 -27.55 8.94 -15.92
N LYS A 279 -26.65 9.74 -16.51
CA LYS A 279 -26.31 9.68 -17.93
C LYS A 279 -25.09 8.77 -18.19
N ASN A 280 -24.88 8.49 -19.47
CA ASN A 280 -23.74 7.71 -19.96
C ASN A 280 -23.69 6.28 -19.39
N LEU A 281 -24.86 5.73 -19.04
CA LEU A 281 -25.03 4.29 -18.86
C LEU A 281 -25.25 3.65 -20.23
N SER A 282 -24.72 2.43 -20.43
CA SER A 282 -25.14 1.59 -21.55
C SER A 282 -26.63 1.21 -21.35
N ASP A 283 -27.33 0.81 -22.41
CA ASP A 283 -28.75 0.39 -22.35
C ASP A 283 -29.01 -0.83 -21.46
N GLU A 284 -27.97 -1.39 -20.87
CA GLU A 284 -28.03 -2.52 -19.95
C GLU A 284 -28.34 -2.01 -18.53
N LYS A 285 -29.14 -2.78 -17.81
CA LYS A 285 -29.42 -2.56 -16.38
C LYS A 285 -28.11 -2.70 -15.59
N VAL A 286 -27.74 -1.66 -14.86
CA VAL A 286 -26.51 -1.58 -14.04
C VAL A 286 -26.84 -1.65 -12.56
N GLU A 287 -25.92 -2.20 -11.77
CA GLU A 287 -26.00 -2.17 -10.32
C GLU A 287 -25.52 -0.82 -9.80
N TYR A 288 -26.15 -0.32 -8.73
CA TYR A 288 -25.70 0.89 -8.05
C TYR A 288 -25.76 0.72 -6.54
N ARG A 289 -24.91 1.49 -5.85
CA ARG A 289 -24.98 1.71 -4.40
C ARG A 289 -24.73 3.19 -4.08
N ILE A 290 -25.39 3.68 -3.04
CA ILE A 290 -25.16 5.01 -2.49
C ILE A 290 -24.55 4.84 -1.12
N LEU A 291 -23.44 5.52 -0.92
CA LEU A 291 -22.67 5.52 0.32
C LEU A 291 -22.80 6.87 1.01
N ASN A 292 -22.90 6.88 2.34
CA ASN A 292 -22.77 8.11 3.13
C ASN A 292 -21.30 8.55 3.22
N THR A 293 -21.02 9.66 3.92
CA THR A 293 -19.67 10.18 4.13
C THR A 293 -18.77 9.29 4.99
N LEU A 294 -19.33 8.28 5.65
CA LEU A 294 -18.59 7.28 6.40
C LEU A 294 -18.31 6.01 5.57
N GLY A 295 -18.65 6.03 4.26
CA GLY A 295 -18.48 4.88 3.38
C GLY A 295 -19.51 3.76 3.58
N GLN A 296 -20.52 3.95 4.44
CA GLN A 296 -21.56 2.95 4.69
C GLN A 296 -22.59 2.99 3.56
N GLU A 297 -22.97 1.83 3.05
CA GLU A 297 -24.04 1.69 2.07
C GLU A 297 -25.39 2.05 2.72
N VAL A 298 -26.08 3.02 2.16
CA VAL A 298 -27.41 3.47 2.60
C VAL A 298 -28.52 3.07 1.65
N VAL A 299 -28.21 2.91 0.38
CA VAL A 299 -29.16 2.44 -0.66
C VAL A 299 -28.38 1.64 -1.68
N SER A 300 -28.93 0.50 -2.14
CA SER A 300 -28.43 -0.24 -3.30
C SER A 300 -29.55 -0.77 -4.17
N GLY A 301 -29.25 -1.04 -5.41
CA GLY A 301 -30.22 -1.56 -6.36
C GLY A 301 -29.67 -1.69 -7.77
N SER A 302 -30.61 -1.72 -8.73
CA SER A 302 -30.25 -1.71 -10.15
C SER A 302 -31.05 -0.67 -10.89
N THR A 303 -30.43 -0.01 -11.87
CA THR A 303 -31.06 1.05 -12.66
C THR A 303 -30.71 0.99 -14.14
N CYS A 304 -31.54 1.58 -14.96
CA CYS A 304 -31.26 1.90 -16.37
C CYS A 304 -31.11 3.42 -16.58
N GLY A 305 -30.98 4.22 -15.51
CA GLY A 305 -30.72 5.66 -15.61
C GLY A 305 -31.47 6.54 -14.59
N THR A 306 -32.28 5.98 -13.69
CA THR A 306 -32.99 6.75 -12.64
C THR A 306 -32.86 6.07 -11.29
N ILE A 307 -32.58 6.84 -10.24
CA ILE A 307 -32.42 6.37 -8.86
C ILE A 307 -33.28 7.27 -7.95
N SER A 308 -34.15 6.69 -7.14
CA SER A 308 -34.85 7.43 -6.10
C SER A 308 -33.92 7.65 -4.90
N VAL A 309 -33.88 8.90 -4.44
CA VAL A 309 -33.13 9.32 -3.22
C VAL A 309 -34.07 9.86 -2.15
N GLU A 310 -35.41 9.75 -2.35
CA GLU A 310 -36.43 10.27 -1.44
C GLU A 310 -36.32 9.73 0.00
N ALA A 311 -35.75 8.54 0.17
CA ALA A 311 -35.54 7.92 1.47
C ALA A 311 -34.27 8.36 2.18
N LEU A 312 -33.41 9.18 1.54
CA LEU A 312 -32.17 9.65 2.12
C LEU A 312 -32.40 10.97 2.87
N ASP A 313 -31.68 11.09 4.00
CA ASP A 313 -31.60 12.38 4.69
C ASP A 313 -30.79 13.40 3.87
N LYS A 314 -31.06 14.70 4.13
CA LYS A 314 -30.30 15.78 3.49
C LYS A 314 -28.82 15.66 3.81
N GLY A 315 -28.00 15.68 2.79
CA GLY A 315 -26.55 15.52 3.01
C GLY A 315 -25.75 15.20 1.76
N LEU A 316 -24.47 14.92 1.98
CA LEU A 316 -23.50 14.51 0.98
C LEU A 316 -23.43 12.99 0.91
N TYR A 317 -23.47 12.45 -0.30
CA TYR A 317 -23.36 11.02 -0.59
C TYR A 317 -22.47 10.76 -1.81
N PHE A 318 -22.08 9.50 -1.97
CA PHE A 318 -21.35 9.02 -3.14
C PHE A 318 -22.15 7.92 -3.84
N LEU A 319 -22.53 8.16 -5.09
CA LEU A 319 -23.16 7.17 -5.95
C LEU A 319 -22.06 6.38 -6.65
N GLN A 320 -22.06 5.08 -6.48
CA GLN A 320 -21.25 4.13 -7.24
C GLN A 320 -22.15 3.34 -8.19
N VAL A 321 -21.70 3.22 -9.44
CA VAL A 321 -22.42 2.47 -10.49
C VAL A 321 -21.47 1.46 -11.10
N LYS A 322 -21.91 0.19 -11.15
CA LYS A 322 -21.17 -0.93 -11.71
C LYS A 322 -21.88 -1.46 -12.96
N GLY A 323 -21.21 -1.33 -14.10
CA GLY A 323 -21.58 -1.99 -15.34
C GLY A 323 -20.74 -3.26 -15.56
N LYS A 324 -20.93 -3.90 -16.71
CA LYS A 324 -20.26 -5.15 -17.05
C LYS A 324 -18.73 -5.01 -17.16
N ASN A 325 -18.26 -3.84 -17.64
CA ASN A 325 -16.84 -3.55 -17.89
C ASN A 325 -16.42 -2.17 -17.37
N TYR A 326 -17.16 -1.58 -16.42
CA TYR A 326 -16.81 -0.30 -15.82
C TYR A 326 -17.35 -0.15 -14.42
N HIS A 327 -16.68 0.65 -13.61
CA HIS A 327 -17.10 1.11 -12.30
C HIS A 327 -16.93 2.64 -12.27
N LYS A 328 -17.97 3.38 -11.90
CA LYS A 328 -17.95 4.85 -11.90
C LYS A 328 -18.53 5.37 -10.61
N THR A 329 -17.96 6.48 -10.13
CA THR A 329 -18.43 7.16 -8.91
C THR A 329 -18.80 8.60 -9.20
N ALA A 330 -19.87 9.10 -8.60
CA ALA A 330 -20.25 10.49 -8.63
C ALA A 330 -20.63 10.98 -7.24
N LYS A 331 -20.25 12.22 -6.92
CA LYS A 331 -20.67 12.93 -5.70
C LYS A 331 -22.09 13.44 -5.91
N ILE A 332 -23.00 13.20 -4.96
CA ILE A 332 -24.39 13.69 -4.98
C ILE A 332 -24.71 14.45 -3.69
N ILE A 333 -25.52 15.49 -3.80
CA ILE A 333 -26.02 16.29 -2.68
C ILE A 333 -27.53 16.13 -2.66
N VAL A 334 -28.07 15.61 -1.54
CA VAL A 334 -29.51 15.47 -1.30
C VAL A 334 -30.00 16.68 -0.50
N GLU A 335 -31.11 17.32 -0.96
CA GLU A 335 -31.71 18.51 -0.36
C GLU A 335 -33.00 18.23 0.42
#